data_3e4e4f46f00a9845fc2b3baa704c3805
#
_entry.id   3e4e4f46f00a9845fc2b3baa704c3805
#
_cell.length_a   1.000
_cell.length_b   1.000
_cell.length_c   1.000
_cell.angle_alpha   90.00
_cell.angle_beta   90.00
_cell.angle_gamma   90.00
#
_symmetry.space_group_name_H-M   'P 1'
#
loop_
_entity.id
_entity.type
_entity.pdbx_description
1 polymer ?
#
loop_
_entity_poly.entity_id
_entity_poly.type
_entity_poly.pdbx_seq_one_letter_code
_entity_poly.pdbx_strand_id
1 'polypeptide(L)'
;RALELHPIVSHFFRFWLWLTTGMVTKEWAAIHRKHHAKCETVDDPHSPQVLGIHTVLSRGAELYKNESRNQETLDKFGHGTPDDWLERNIYAKYSWQGVALMLIIDVFLFGAIGLTVWAVQMLWIPITAAGVINGIGHFWGYRNYDCEDASRNIMPWGILIGGEELH
;
A
#
# COMPACT_ATOMS: atom_id res chain seq x y z
N ARG A 1 5.68 9.97 0.33
CA ARG A 1 6.66 10.03 -0.76
C ARG A 1 7.85 10.97 -0.48
N ALA A 2 7.61 12.28 -0.56
CA ALA A 2 8.59 13.34 -0.35
C ALA A 2 8.10 14.35 0.69
N LEU A 3 7.10 13.99 1.48
CA LEU A 3 6.51 14.86 2.49
C LEU A 3 7.26 14.68 3.81
N GLU A 4 7.79 15.77 4.34
CA GLU A 4 8.34 15.83 5.68
C GLU A 4 7.22 16.18 6.66
N LEU A 5 6.85 15.24 7.49
CA LEU A 5 5.82 15.42 8.51
C LEU A 5 6.46 15.74 9.87
N HIS A 6 5.77 16.54 10.66
CA HIS A 6 6.13 16.71 12.07
C HIS A 6 6.20 15.33 12.76
N PRO A 7 7.21 15.04 13.61
CA PRO A 7 7.43 13.71 14.18
C PRO A 7 6.19 13.07 14.83
N ILE A 8 5.39 13.85 15.56
CA ILE A 8 4.15 13.37 16.20
C ILE A 8 3.12 12.94 15.15
N VAL A 9 2.95 13.72 14.09
CA VAL A 9 2.00 13.41 13.00
C VAL A 9 2.46 12.17 12.23
N SER A 10 3.76 12.10 11.91
CA SER A 10 4.37 10.92 11.30
C SER A 10 4.15 9.67 12.15
N HIS A 11 4.38 9.76 13.46
CA HIS A 11 4.17 8.64 14.37
C HIS A 11 2.71 8.21 14.45
N PHE A 12 1.75 9.14 14.50
CA PHE A 12 0.32 8.83 14.47
C PHE A 12 -0.05 8.01 13.22
N PHE A 13 0.38 8.43 12.03
CA PHE A 13 0.07 7.70 10.79
C PHE A 13 0.77 6.34 10.73
N ARG A 14 2.03 6.23 11.18
CA ARG A 14 2.74 4.94 11.22
C ARG A 14 2.05 3.95 12.16
N PHE A 15 1.67 4.39 13.36
CA PHE A 15 0.92 3.57 14.30
C PHE A 15 -0.42 3.13 13.72
N TRP A 16 -1.17 4.06 13.13
CA TRP A 16 -2.47 3.77 12.52
C TRP A 16 -2.35 2.76 11.38
N LEU A 17 -1.41 2.96 10.48
CA LEU A 17 -1.19 2.05 9.35
C LEU A 17 -0.66 0.68 9.79
N TRP A 18 0.22 0.63 10.78
CA TRP A 18 0.64 -0.62 11.39
C TRP A 18 -0.53 -1.39 12.02
N LEU A 19 -1.40 -0.70 12.74
CA LEU A 19 -2.57 -1.28 13.40
C LEU A 19 -3.59 -1.82 12.38
N THR A 20 -3.85 -1.08 11.32
CA THR A 20 -4.93 -1.38 10.36
C THR A 20 -4.49 -2.25 9.19
N THR A 21 -3.21 -2.27 8.86
CA THR A 21 -2.69 -2.96 7.64
C THR A 21 -1.46 -3.82 7.88
N GLY A 22 -0.80 -3.70 9.04
CA GLY A 22 0.49 -4.32 9.29
C GLY A 22 1.64 -3.72 8.47
N MET A 23 1.47 -2.51 7.93
CA MET A 23 2.44 -1.87 7.05
C MET A 23 3.75 -1.57 7.76
N VAL A 24 4.86 -1.91 7.10
CA VAL A 24 6.21 -1.47 7.44
C VAL A 24 6.57 -0.29 6.54
N THR A 25 6.83 0.87 7.15
CA THR A 25 6.98 2.15 6.42
C THR A 25 8.06 2.10 5.34
N LYS A 26 9.23 1.51 5.65
CA LYS A 26 10.34 1.39 4.71
C LYS A 26 10.00 0.51 3.52
N GLU A 27 9.36 -0.63 3.77
CA GLU A 27 8.96 -1.58 2.71
C GLU A 27 7.97 -0.92 1.74
N TRP A 28 6.90 -0.34 2.28
CA TRP A 28 5.89 0.31 1.46
C TRP A 28 6.46 1.47 0.64
N ALA A 29 7.23 2.35 1.27
CA ALA A 29 7.83 3.50 0.58
C ALA A 29 8.81 3.07 -0.52
N ALA A 30 9.61 2.03 -0.26
CA ALA A 30 10.56 1.51 -1.24
C ALA A 30 9.86 0.91 -2.46
N ILE A 31 8.86 0.06 -2.24
CA ILE A 31 8.09 -0.58 -3.32
C ILE A 31 7.35 0.46 -4.15
N HIS A 32 6.69 1.39 -3.49
CA HIS A 32 5.94 2.46 -4.15
C HIS A 32 6.84 3.40 -4.99
N ARG A 33 8.02 3.76 -4.45
CA ARG A 33 9.00 4.55 -5.21
C ARG A 33 9.61 3.78 -6.38
N LYS A 34 9.86 2.47 -6.20
CA LYS A 34 10.32 1.61 -7.29
C LYS A 34 9.28 1.55 -8.41
N HIS A 35 8.00 1.34 -8.07
CA HIS A 35 6.91 1.37 -9.03
C HIS A 35 6.93 2.67 -9.85
N HIS A 36 6.95 3.83 -9.20
CA HIS A 36 7.01 5.11 -9.92
C HIS A 36 8.28 5.32 -10.75
N ALA A 37 9.42 4.78 -10.31
CA ALA A 37 10.69 4.91 -11.03
C ALA A 37 10.84 3.92 -12.20
N LYS A 38 10.06 2.83 -12.18
CA LYS A 38 10.14 1.71 -13.12
C LYS A 38 8.79 1.36 -13.75
N CYS A 39 7.85 2.28 -13.66
CA CYS A 39 6.48 2.10 -14.13
C CYS A 39 6.46 1.49 -15.53
N GLU A 40 5.63 0.46 -15.75
CA GLU A 40 5.44 -0.26 -17.01
C GLU A 40 6.68 -1.02 -17.53
N THR A 41 7.74 -1.13 -16.76
CA THR A 41 8.92 -1.94 -17.14
C THR A 41 8.89 -3.32 -16.49
N VAL A 42 9.78 -4.22 -16.92
CA VAL A 42 9.97 -5.55 -16.32
C VAL A 42 10.41 -5.51 -14.84
N ASP A 43 10.95 -4.37 -14.42
CA ASP A 43 11.39 -4.14 -13.04
C ASP A 43 10.27 -3.57 -12.16
N ASP A 44 9.11 -3.24 -12.73
CA ASP A 44 7.95 -2.76 -11.97
C ASP A 44 7.33 -3.92 -11.17
N PRO A 45 7.25 -3.81 -9.82
CA PRO A 45 6.79 -4.92 -8.98
C PRO A 45 5.32 -5.33 -9.21
N HIS A 46 4.51 -4.48 -9.83
CA HIS A 46 3.06 -4.75 -10.00
C HIS A 46 2.45 -4.11 -11.25
N SER A 47 3.22 -3.94 -12.33
CA SER A 47 2.67 -3.44 -13.59
C SER A 47 1.64 -4.39 -14.21
N PRO A 48 0.40 -3.94 -14.44
CA PRO A 48 -0.60 -4.75 -15.15
C PRO A 48 -0.29 -4.91 -16.64
N GLN A 49 0.54 -4.04 -17.21
CA GLN A 49 1.00 -4.13 -18.60
C GLN A 49 1.98 -5.29 -18.80
N VAL A 50 2.84 -5.53 -17.81
CA VAL A 50 3.88 -6.58 -17.86
C VAL A 50 3.36 -7.90 -17.30
N LEU A 51 2.74 -7.88 -16.13
CA LEU A 51 2.29 -9.08 -15.39
C LEU A 51 0.89 -9.54 -15.80
N GLY A 52 0.14 -8.70 -16.48
CA GLY A 52 -1.26 -8.90 -16.80
C GLY A 52 -2.20 -8.47 -15.66
N ILE A 53 -3.32 -7.83 -16.02
CA ILE A 53 -4.30 -7.28 -15.08
C ILE A 53 -4.84 -8.33 -14.10
N HIS A 54 -5.12 -9.55 -14.56
CA HIS A 54 -5.62 -10.64 -13.70
C HIS A 54 -4.61 -11.01 -12.60
N THR A 55 -3.31 -11.01 -12.90
CA THR A 55 -2.26 -11.29 -11.92
C THR A 55 -2.21 -10.20 -10.85
N VAL A 56 -2.23 -8.94 -11.25
CA VAL A 56 -2.20 -7.82 -10.32
C VAL A 56 -3.44 -7.79 -9.44
N LEU A 57 -4.64 -8.00 -10.00
CA LEU A 57 -5.89 -8.05 -9.25
C LEU A 57 -5.93 -9.21 -8.24
N SER A 58 -5.50 -10.40 -8.62
CA SER A 58 -5.65 -11.61 -7.79
C SER A 58 -4.46 -11.86 -6.86
N ARG A 59 -3.25 -11.40 -7.21
CA ARG A 59 -2.01 -11.68 -6.49
C ARG A 59 -1.25 -10.42 -6.04
N GLY A 60 -1.89 -9.25 -6.02
CA GLY A 60 -1.25 -7.99 -5.66
C GLY A 60 -0.57 -8.02 -4.28
N ALA A 61 -1.23 -8.62 -3.27
CA ALA A 61 -0.65 -8.79 -1.94
C ALA A 61 0.59 -9.73 -1.93
N GLU A 62 0.60 -10.76 -2.77
CA GLU A 62 1.74 -11.66 -2.93
C GLU A 62 2.90 -10.96 -3.64
N LEU A 63 2.61 -10.20 -4.69
CA LEU A 63 3.61 -9.38 -5.40
C LEU A 63 4.28 -8.40 -4.43
N TYR A 64 3.48 -7.69 -3.63
CA TYR A 64 4.00 -6.80 -2.58
C TYR A 64 4.90 -7.54 -1.58
N LYS A 65 4.44 -8.68 -1.06
CA LYS A 65 5.19 -9.48 -0.08
C LYS A 65 6.50 -10.03 -0.64
N ASN A 66 6.53 -10.38 -1.92
CA ASN A 66 7.76 -10.84 -2.57
C ASN A 66 8.74 -9.69 -2.73
N GLU A 67 8.26 -8.53 -3.17
CA GLU A 67 9.10 -7.34 -3.35
C GLU A 67 9.59 -6.76 -2.01
N SER A 68 8.81 -6.86 -0.93
CA SER A 68 9.23 -6.39 0.41
C SER A 68 10.44 -7.15 0.97
N ARG A 69 10.76 -8.32 0.42
CA ARG A 69 11.94 -9.11 0.77
C ARG A 69 13.15 -8.82 -0.12
N ASN A 70 12.97 -8.01 -1.14
CA ASN A 70 14.05 -7.64 -2.06
C ASN A 70 14.94 -6.56 -1.43
N GLN A 71 16.09 -6.98 -0.92
CA GLN A 71 17.02 -6.08 -0.23
C GLN A 71 17.53 -4.95 -1.13
N GLU A 72 17.76 -5.21 -2.41
CA GLU A 72 18.18 -4.17 -3.37
C GLU A 72 17.12 -3.06 -3.48
N THR A 73 15.84 -3.43 -3.53
CA THR A 73 14.75 -2.46 -3.55
C THR A 73 14.69 -1.65 -2.25
N LEU A 74 14.84 -2.30 -1.10
CA LEU A 74 14.81 -1.62 0.20
C LEU A 74 15.99 -0.64 0.36
N ASP A 75 17.17 -1.00 -0.11
CA ASP A 75 18.38 -0.17 0.00
C ASP A 75 18.33 1.00 -0.98
N LYS A 76 17.89 0.76 -2.21
CA LYS A 76 17.89 1.76 -3.27
C LYS A 76 16.73 2.77 -3.11
N PHE A 77 15.53 2.31 -2.76
CA PHE A 77 14.32 3.13 -2.74
C PHE A 77 13.78 3.44 -1.34
N GLY A 78 14.25 2.75 -0.29
CA GLY A 78 13.78 2.92 1.09
C GLY A 78 14.45 4.06 1.87
N HIS A 79 15.27 4.90 1.21
CA HIS A 79 15.98 6.00 1.85
C HIS A 79 15.03 7.09 2.40
N GLY A 80 15.45 7.77 3.48
CA GLY A 80 14.71 8.87 4.08
C GLY A 80 13.40 8.48 4.77
N THR A 81 13.15 7.17 4.96
CA THR A 81 12.03 6.70 5.80
C THR A 81 12.43 6.75 7.28
N PRO A 82 11.45 6.89 8.21
CA PRO A 82 11.74 6.86 9.63
C PRO A 82 12.45 5.56 10.03
N ASP A 83 13.54 5.70 10.80
CA ASP A 83 14.32 4.57 11.33
C ASP A 83 14.56 4.77 12.83
N ASP A 84 13.51 5.08 13.56
CA ASP A 84 13.54 5.25 15.02
C ASP A 84 13.41 3.91 15.75
N TRP A 85 13.51 3.97 17.08
CA TRP A 85 13.42 2.79 17.94
C TRP A 85 12.08 2.04 17.78
N LEU A 86 10.95 2.78 17.61
CA LEU A 86 9.62 2.21 17.44
C LEU A 86 9.51 1.47 16.09
N GLU A 87 10.01 2.08 15.02
CA GLU A 87 10.02 1.44 13.71
C GLU A 87 10.78 0.11 13.74
N ARG A 88 12.02 0.12 14.26
CA ARG A 88 12.89 -1.06 14.31
C ARG A 88 12.40 -2.16 15.24
N ASN A 89 11.88 -1.80 16.42
CA ASN A 89 11.60 -2.77 17.47
C ASN A 89 10.12 -3.16 17.57
N ILE A 90 9.21 -2.38 17.01
CA ILE A 90 7.77 -2.63 17.08
C ILE A 90 7.19 -2.81 15.70
N TYR A 91 7.16 -1.78 14.88
CA TYR A 91 6.40 -1.82 13.61
C TYR A 91 6.97 -2.81 12.60
N ALA A 92 8.27 -2.76 12.32
CA ALA A 92 8.89 -3.69 11.39
C ALA A 92 8.97 -5.12 11.94
N LYS A 93 9.26 -5.27 13.24
CA LYS A 93 9.45 -6.59 13.86
C LYS A 93 8.12 -7.32 14.10
N TYR A 94 7.06 -6.58 14.42
CA TYR A 94 5.76 -7.13 14.82
C TYR A 94 4.64 -6.64 13.89
N SER A 95 4.86 -6.66 12.56
CA SER A 95 3.92 -6.11 11.58
C SER A 95 2.54 -6.77 11.64
N TRP A 96 2.45 -8.10 11.71
CA TRP A 96 1.18 -8.82 11.78
C TRP A 96 0.47 -8.68 13.15
N GLN A 97 1.21 -8.40 14.22
CA GLN A 97 0.62 -8.21 15.55
C GLN A 97 -0.23 -6.94 15.64
N GLY A 98 0.07 -5.92 14.84
CA GLY A 98 -0.79 -4.75 14.69
C GLY A 98 -2.18 -5.14 14.22
N VAL A 99 -2.24 -5.94 13.17
CA VAL A 99 -3.49 -6.46 12.60
C VAL A 99 -4.23 -7.38 13.58
N ALA A 100 -3.50 -8.19 14.36
CA ALA A 100 -4.09 -9.02 15.41
C ALA A 100 -4.64 -8.18 16.56
N LEU A 101 -3.96 -7.10 16.95
CA LEU A 101 -4.45 -6.17 17.94
C LEU A 101 -5.73 -5.47 17.47
N MET A 102 -5.79 -5.09 16.19
CA MET A 102 -7.00 -4.53 15.59
C MET A 102 -8.19 -5.49 15.67
N LEU A 103 -7.97 -6.79 15.40
CA LEU A 103 -9.00 -7.82 15.60
C LEU A 103 -9.53 -7.84 17.03
N ILE A 104 -8.64 -7.78 18.01
CA ILE A 104 -9.03 -7.76 19.45
C ILE A 104 -9.87 -6.52 19.76
N ILE A 105 -9.46 -5.35 19.24
CA ILE A 105 -10.20 -4.09 19.41
C ILE A 105 -11.59 -4.19 18.78
N ASP A 106 -11.70 -4.67 17.55
CA ASP A 106 -12.97 -4.80 16.84
C ASP A 106 -13.93 -5.76 17.57
N VAL A 107 -13.42 -6.91 18.02
CA VAL A 107 -14.23 -7.86 18.79
C VAL A 107 -14.65 -7.28 20.16
N PHE A 108 -13.78 -6.54 20.81
CA PHE A 108 -14.11 -5.85 22.08
C PHE A 108 -15.19 -4.79 21.92
N LEU A 109 -15.13 -3.99 20.84
CA LEU A 109 -16.07 -2.91 20.57
C LEU A 109 -17.43 -3.39 20.02
N PHE A 110 -17.39 -4.41 19.16
CA PHE A 110 -18.54 -4.83 18.37
C PHE A 110 -19.01 -6.27 18.64
N GLY A 111 -18.37 -6.99 19.56
CA GLY A 111 -18.65 -8.39 19.83
C GLY A 111 -18.39 -9.30 18.63
N ALA A 112 -19.24 -10.26 18.38
CA ALA A 112 -19.09 -11.20 17.27
C ALA A 112 -19.06 -10.54 15.87
N ILE A 113 -19.75 -9.40 15.70
CA ILE A 113 -19.75 -8.62 14.45
C ILE A 113 -18.35 -8.04 14.19
N GLY A 114 -17.54 -7.80 15.23
CA GLY A 114 -16.16 -7.33 15.11
C GLY A 114 -15.28 -8.23 14.23
N LEU A 115 -15.55 -9.53 14.16
CA LEU A 115 -14.87 -10.44 13.23
C LEU A 115 -15.14 -10.07 11.77
N THR A 116 -16.39 -9.73 11.46
CA THR A 116 -16.79 -9.31 10.10
C THR A 116 -16.19 -7.94 9.76
N VAL A 117 -16.22 -6.98 10.71
CA VAL A 117 -15.62 -5.66 10.53
C VAL A 117 -14.14 -5.79 10.22
N TRP A 118 -13.41 -6.54 11.04
CA TRP A 118 -12.00 -6.81 10.82
C TRP A 118 -11.72 -7.49 9.46
N ALA A 119 -12.49 -8.52 9.10
CA ALA A 119 -12.31 -9.21 7.83
C ALA A 119 -12.51 -8.27 6.62
N VAL A 120 -13.50 -7.39 6.67
CA VAL A 120 -13.74 -6.37 5.64
C VAL A 120 -12.56 -5.39 5.57
N GLN A 121 -12.05 -4.92 6.71
CA GLN A 121 -10.87 -4.03 6.75
C GLN A 121 -9.65 -4.71 6.09
N MET A 122 -9.40 -5.99 6.40
CA MET A 122 -8.27 -6.74 5.85
C MET A 122 -8.37 -6.99 4.35
N LEU A 123 -9.58 -7.08 3.81
CA LEU A 123 -9.80 -7.24 2.37
C LEU A 123 -9.79 -5.91 1.62
N TRP A 124 -10.17 -4.83 2.28
CA TRP A 124 -10.33 -3.51 1.65
C TRP A 124 -9.03 -3.01 1.00
N ILE A 125 -7.92 -3.03 1.73
CA ILE A 125 -6.64 -2.52 1.24
C ILE A 125 -6.07 -3.35 0.07
N PRO A 126 -5.97 -4.69 0.14
CA PRO A 126 -5.52 -5.48 -1.01
C PRO A 126 -6.39 -5.29 -2.25
N ILE A 127 -7.71 -5.17 -2.09
CA ILE A 127 -8.61 -4.97 -3.21
C ILE A 127 -8.49 -3.57 -3.79
N THR A 128 -8.51 -2.53 -2.95
CA THR A 128 -8.52 -1.14 -3.43
C THR A 128 -7.13 -0.69 -3.86
N ALA A 129 -6.11 -0.83 -3.03
CA ALA A 129 -4.78 -0.33 -3.33
C ALA A 129 -4.05 -1.20 -4.37
N ALA A 130 -3.96 -2.51 -4.13
CA ALA A 130 -3.24 -3.38 -5.05
C ALA A 130 -4.06 -3.71 -6.31
N GLY A 131 -5.36 -3.96 -6.16
CA GLY A 131 -6.21 -4.33 -7.28
C GLY A 131 -6.68 -3.11 -8.08
N VAL A 132 -7.42 -2.20 -7.45
CA VAL A 132 -8.05 -1.09 -8.16
C VAL A 132 -7.03 -0.04 -8.58
N ILE A 133 -6.25 0.49 -7.66
CA ILE A 133 -5.33 1.60 -7.96
C ILE A 133 -4.19 1.09 -8.85
N ASN A 134 -3.41 0.12 -8.40
CA ASN A 134 -2.25 -0.37 -9.16
C ASN A 134 -2.63 -1.24 -10.37
N GLY A 135 -3.78 -1.90 -10.35
CA GLY A 135 -4.27 -2.70 -11.45
C GLY A 135 -5.10 -1.88 -12.44
N ILE A 136 -6.31 -1.47 -12.04
CA ILE A 136 -7.23 -0.79 -12.95
C ILE A 136 -6.71 0.61 -13.31
N GLY A 137 -6.14 1.35 -12.36
CA GLY A 137 -5.60 2.69 -12.58
C GLY A 137 -4.45 2.78 -13.58
N HIS A 138 -3.80 1.65 -13.91
CA HIS A 138 -2.80 1.54 -14.98
C HIS A 138 -3.29 0.78 -16.21
N PHE A 139 -4.57 0.38 -16.25
CA PHE A 139 -5.09 -0.43 -17.35
C PHE A 139 -6.29 0.19 -18.03
N TRP A 140 -7.25 0.74 -17.27
CA TRP A 140 -8.51 1.25 -17.78
C TRP A 140 -8.88 2.60 -17.18
N GLY A 141 -9.41 3.49 -18.03
CA GLY A 141 -9.84 4.82 -17.63
C GLY A 141 -9.49 5.89 -18.66
N TYR A 142 -9.67 7.16 -18.30
CA TYR A 142 -9.38 8.29 -19.15
C TYR A 142 -8.10 9.03 -18.70
N ARG A 143 -7.57 9.90 -19.56
CA ARG A 143 -6.38 10.71 -19.27
C ARG A 143 -6.69 12.19 -19.52
N ASN A 144 -6.19 13.03 -18.64
CA ASN A 144 -6.26 14.49 -18.82
C ASN A 144 -5.00 15.04 -19.51
N TYR A 145 -3.89 14.30 -19.39
CA TYR A 145 -2.60 14.69 -19.93
C TYR A 145 -1.95 13.51 -20.66
N ASP A 146 -1.09 13.84 -21.61
CA ASP A 146 -0.27 12.83 -22.29
C ASP A 146 1.01 12.62 -21.46
N CYS A 147 1.20 11.43 -20.92
CA CYS A 147 2.35 11.03 -20.12
C CYS A 147 2.88 9.68 -20.61
N GLU A 148 4.16 9.40 -20.30
CA GLU A 148 4.85 8.21 -20.78
C GLU A 148 4.35 6.91 -20.13
N ASP A 149 3.87 7.00 -18.87
CA ASP A 149 3.30 5.86 -18.15
C ASP A 149 1.85 5.54 -18.60
N ALA A 150 1.28 4.41 -18.15
CA ALA A 150 -0.09 4.00 -18.47
C ALA A 150 -1.12 4.45 -17.43
N SER A 151 -0.76 5.34 -16.48
CA SER A 151 -1.66 5.82 -15.43
C SER A 151 -2.92 6.49 -16.00
N ARG A 152 -4.07 6.22 -15.39
CA ARG A 152 -5.40 6.65 -15.87
C ARG A 152 -6.30 7.02 -14.71
N ASN A 153 -7.12 8.04 -14.94
CA ASN A 153 -8.20 8.36 -14.02
C ASN A 153 -9.34 7.35 -14.19
N ILE A 154 -9.72 6.67 -13.11
CA ILE A 154 -10.80 5.67 -13.11
C ILE A 154 -12.16 6.38 -13.10
N MET A 155 -12.29 7.47 -12.33
CA MET A 155 -13.50 8.27 -12.18
C MET A 155 -13.17 9.76 -12.22
N PRO A 156 -14.15 10.65 -12.56
CA PRO A 156 -13.90 12.09 -12.63
C PRO A 156 -13.90 12.81 -11.26
N TRP A 157 -14.12 12.10 -10.17
CA TRP A 157 -14.11 12.65 -8.80
C TRP A 157 -13.27 11.79 -7.86
N GLY A 158 -12.41 12.44 -7.07
CA GLY A 158 -11.47 11.82 -6.12
C GLY A 158 -12.05 11.71 -4.71
N ILE A 159 -13.11 10.92 -4.50
CA ILE A 159 -13.80 10.83 -3.21
C ILE A 159 -13.73 9.43 -2.60
N LEU A 160 -13.90 8.38 -3.42
CA LEU A 160 -14.12 7.02 -2.90
C LEU A 160 -12.87 6.39 -2.30
N ILE A 161 -11.70 6.67 -2.86
CA ILE A 161 -10.41 6.11 -2.43
C ILE A 161 -9.42 7.24 -2.11
N GLY A 162 -9.91 8.35 -1.56
CA GLY A 162 -9.08 9.47 -1.11
C GLY A 162 -8.36 10.22 -2.22
N GLY A 163 -8.84 10.16 -3.45
CA GLY A 163 -8.25 10.82 -4.61
C GLY A 163 -7.37 9.91 -5.48
N GLU A 164 -7.06 8.71 -5.02
CA GLU A 164 -6.22 7.77 -5.78
C GLU A 164 -6.90 7.24 -7.05
N GLU A 165 -8.20 7.43 -7.21
CA GLU A 165 -8.94 7.18 -8.45
C GLU A 165 -8.64 8.18 -9.56
N LEU A 166 -7.99 9.30 -9.23
CA LEU A 166 -7.40 10.29 -10.15
C LEU A 166 -5.89 10.05 -10.23
N HIS A 167 -5.48 9.04 -10.92
CA HIS A 167 -4.12 8.50 -10.88
C HIS A 167 -3.16 9.17 -11.88
#